data_dffed462e11fa280bdd18478e5b310dd
#
_entry.id   dffed462e11fa280bdd18478e5b310dd
#
_cell.length_a   1.000
_cell.length_b   1.000
_cell.length_c   1.000
_cell.angle_alpha   90.00
_cell.angle_beta   90.00
_cell.angle_gamma   90.00
#
_symmetry.space_group_name_H-M   'P 1'
#
loop_
_entity.id
_entity.type
_entity.pdbx_description
1 polymer ?
#
loop_
_entity_poly.entity_id
_entity_poly.type
_entity_poly.pdbx_seq_one_letter_code
_entity_poly.pdbx_strand_id
1 'polypeptide(L)'
;MTVFATRLPQLQAQQEALLARKNAPVLPGNGIFLRHQHPVLTADHVPLHWRYDLNPQTNPFLMERLGINAVFNPGAIELNGKFYLVARVEGYDRKSFFAVAESDNGIDGFRFWETPCVIAQTDNPDTNVYDMRLTQHEDGWVYGLFCTERKDPAAAPGDESSAYAQCGIVRTKDLKSWERLPDLKTRSAQQRNVVLHPEFIDGQYALYTRPQDSFIEAGKGGGVGFGLTKSMVGAEIDVETVIDPKTYHTIKESKNGQGPTPFKTAHGWLHVAHGVRNTAAGLRYVLYCFMTSLQDPTRVTHRPGGYFLAPEGAERIGDVSNVVFSNGMIRRDNGEVFIYYASSDTRCHVLTTTVDQLVDYVLHTPEDPLRSDLCVQQRIALIEGNKAFV
;
A
#
# COMPACT_ATOMS: atom_id res chain seq x y z
N MET A 1 24.56 -34.86 18.13
CA MET A 1 23.70 -33.66 18.21
C MET A 1 22.61 -33.82 17.14
N THR A 2 21.34 -33.64 17.46
CA THR A 2 20.25 -33.80 16.47
C THR A 2 20.22 -32.62 15.51
N VAL A 3 19.63 -32.81 14.32
CA VAL A 3 19.43 -31.71 13.32
C VAL A 3 18.71 -30.55 13.96
N PHE A 4 17.66 -30.82 14.74
CA PHE A 4 16.90 -29.80 15.48
C PHE A 4 17.80 -28.96 16.41
N ALA A 5 18.60 -29.64 17.27
CA ALA A 5 19.45 -28.96 18.26
C ALA A 5 20.57 -28.10 17.64
N THR A 6 20.97 -28.40 16.41
CA THR A 6 21.94 -27.58 15.66
C THR A 6 21.28 -26.42 14.93
N ARG A 7 20.14 -26.68 14.31
CA ARG A 7 19.51 -25.72 13.38
C ARG A 7 18.75 -24.60 14.10
N LEU A 8 18.05 -24.90 15.19
CA LEU A 8 17.24 -23.87 15.90
C LEU A 8 18.06 -22.68 16.40
N PRO A 9 19.22 -22.88 17.11
CA PRO A 9 20.04 -21.75 17.52
C PRO A 9 20.58 -20.90 16.35
N GLN A 10 20.86 -21.54 15.21
CA GLN A 10 21.31 -20.84 14.00
C GLN A 10 20.22 -19.94 13.45
N LEU A 11 18.97 -20.43 13.32
CA LEU A 11 17.84 -19.65 12.87
C LEU A 11 17.53 -18.49 13.81
N GLN A 12 17.57 -18.72 15.12
CA GLN A 12 17.40 -17.67 16.13
C GLN A 12 18.45 -16.56 16.00
N ALA A 13 19.73 -16.93 15.87
CA ALA A 13 20.82 -15.99 15.69
C ALA A 13 20.68 -15.18 14.38
N GLN A 14 20.27 -15.82 13.29
CA GLN A 14 20.03 -15.16 12.00
C GLN A 14 18.87 -14.16 12.09
N GLN A 15 17.78 -14.56 12.73
CA GLN A 15 16.61 -13.67 12.91
C GLN A 15 16.97 -12.47 13.81
N GLU A 16 17.64 -12.67 14.95
CA GLU A 16 18.07 -11.55 15.80
C GLU A 16 19.03 -10.59 15.07
N ALA A 17 19.97 -11.11 14.29
CA ALA A 17 20.87 -10.30 13.48
C ALA A 17 20.09 -9.46 12.43
N LEU A 18 19.06 -10.06 11.80
CA LEU A 18 18.17 -9.38 10.85
C LEU A 18 17.38 -8.26 11.54
N LEU A 19 16.76 -8.56 12.70
CA LEU A 19 15.94 -7.60 13.45
C LEU A 19 16.75 -6.46 14.06
N ALA A 20 18.04 -6.65 14.31
CA ALA A 20 18.95 -5.64 14.84
C ALA A 20 19.64 -4.81 13.74
N ARG A 21 19.47 -5.18 12.46
CA ARG A 21 20.16 -4.55 11.35
C ARG A 21 19.74 -3.10 11.15
N LYS A 22 20.72 -2.19 11.11
CA LYS A 22 20.49 -0.79 10.81
C LYS A 22 20.24 -0.55 9.32
N ASN A 23 19.43 0.42 9.02
CA ASN A 23 18.97 0.71 7.67
C ASN A 23 19.31 2.14 7.26
N ALA A 24 20.54 2.33 6.79
CA ALA A 24 21.03 3.65 6.40
C ALA A 24 20.37 4.16 5.10
N PRO A 25 20.23 5.50 4.92
CA PRO A 25 19.77 6.06 3.66
C PRO A 25 20.79 5.87 2.56
N VAL A 26 20.31 5.72 1.33
CA VAL A 26 21.14 5.68 0.10
C VAL A 26 21.34 7.11 -0.40
N LEU A 27 22.56 7.60 -0.30
CA LEU A 27 22.94 8.96 -0.71
C LEU A 27 23.56 8.96 -2.11
N PRO A 28 23.40 10.09 -2.87
CA PRO A 28 22.83 11.37 -2.48
C PRO A 28 21.30 11.46 -2.54
N GLY A 29 20.57 10.44 -3.02
CA GLY A 29 19.15 10.51 -3.33
C GLY A 29 18.85 11.26 -4.63
N ASN A 30 17.55 11.48 -4.92
CA ASN A 30 17.10 12.16 -6.13
C ASN A 30 16.51 13.57 -5.90
N GLY A 31 16.64 14.09 -4.68
CA GLY A 31 16.08 15.38 -4.29
C GLY A 31 14.60 15.34 -3.88
N ILE A 32 13.85 14.29 -4.27
CA ILE A 32 12.44 14.13 -3.89
C ILE A 32 12.34 13.28 -2.62
N PHE A 33 13.14 12.21 -2.53
CA PHE A 33 13.16 11.28 -1.40
C PHE A 33 14.53 10.59 -1.24
N LEU A 34 14.71 9.92 -0.12
CA LEU A 34 15.82 9.01 0.15
C LEU A 34 15.29 7.56 0.25
N ARG A 35 15.87 6.64 -0.50
CA ARG A 35 15.71 5.20 -0.30
C ARG A 35 16.58 4.76 0.87
N HIS A 36 16.26 3.62 1.44
CA HIS A 36 17.07 2.95 2.47
C HIS A 36 17.64 1.63 1.93
N GLN A 37 18.81 1.23 2.48
CA GLN A 37 19.61 0.13 1.94
C GLN A 37 18.89 -1.23 1.98
N HIS A 38 18.02 -1.43 2.97
CA HIS A 38 17.41 -2.73 3.26
C HIS A 38 15.88 -2.65 3.29
N PRO A 39 15.18 -3.75 2.95
CA PRO A 39 13.77 -3.87 3.29
C PRO A 39 13.56 -3.75 4.80
N VAL A 40 12.46 -3.14 5.21
CA VAL A 40 12.05 -3.03 6.62
C VAL A 40 11.34 -4.29 7.11
N LEU A 41 10.64 -5.01 6.21
CA LEU A 41 10.02 -6.31 6.47
C LEU A 41 10.19 -7.25 5.28
N THR A 42 10.46 -8.50 5.60
CA THR A 42 10.50 -9.65 4.66
C THR A 42 9.90 -10.87 5.37
N ALA A 43 9.74 -11.99 4.67
CA ALA A 43 9.31 -13.26 5.26
C ALA A 43 10.18 -13.69 6.46
N ASP A 44 11.48 -13.36 6.45
CA ASP A 44 12.41 -13.74 7.52
C ASP A 44 12.23 -12.93 8.81
N HIS A 45 11.53 -11.79 8.77
CA HIS A 45 11.16 -11.02 9.97
C HIS A 45 10.01 -11.67 10.75
N VAL A 46 9.24 -12.57 10.11
CA VAL A 46 8.12 -13.27 10.77
C VAL A 46 8.66 -14.20 11.85
N PRO A 47 8.08 -14.18 13.07
CA PRO A 47 8.58 -14.97 14.19
C PRO A 47 8.71 -16.47 13.87
N LEU A 48 9.77 -17.09 14.33
CA LEU A 48 10.03 -18.51 14.04
C LEU A 48 8.90 -19.42 14.52
N HIS A 49 8.30 -19.11 15.67
CA HIS A 49 7.20 -19.90 16.23
C HIS A 49 5.86 -19.77 15.46
N TRP A 50 5.78 -18.90 14.46
CA TRP A 50 4.65 -18.88 13.52
C TRP A 50 4.87 -19.82 12.33
N ARG A 51 6.12 -20.21 12.07
CA ARG A 51 6.56 -20.94 10.88
C ARG A 51 6.97 -22.38 11.19
N TYR A 52 7.50 -22.58 12.38
CA TYR A 52 8.07 -23.86 12.83
C TYR A 52 7.33 -24.40 14.06
N ASP A 53 7.03 -25.70 14.05
CA ASP A 53 6.78 -26.44 15.26
C ASP A 53 8.12 -26.60 16.00
N LEU A 54 8.25 -25.94 17.14
CA LEU A 54 9.47 -25.92 17.95
C LEU A 54 9.58 -27.09 18.92
N ASN A 55 8.73 -28.12 18.79
CA ASN A 55 8.83 -29.36 19.56
C ASN A 55 9.70 -30.37 18.83
N PRO A 56 10.88 -30.76 19.39
CA PRO A 56 11.80 -31.74 18.74
C PRO A 56 11.21 -33.14 18.59
N GLN A 57 10.16 -33.48 19.34
CA GLN A 57 9.50 -34.79 19.24
C GLN A 57 8.60 -34.88 18.02
N THR A 58 7.90 -33.81 17.68
CA THR A 58 6.99 -33.73 16.54
C THR A 58 7.65 -33.17 15.27
N ASN A 59 8.79 -32.44 15.44
CA ASN A 59 9.54 -31.83 14.33
C ASN A 59 11.07 -32.06 14.49
N PRO A 60 11.56 -33.31 14.48
CA PRO A 60 12.97 -33.62 14.78
C PRO A 60 13.97 -33.03 13.75
N PHE A 61 13.53 -32.67 12.57
CA PHE A 61 14.35 -32.05 11.52
C PHE A 61 14.18 -30.52 11.48
N LEU A 62 13.35 -29.93 12.35
CA LEU A 62 12.99 -28.53 12.36
C LEU A 62 12.55 -28.06 10.96
N MET A 63 11.57 -28.73 10.38
CA MET A 63 10.97 -28.39 9.09
C MET A 63 10.04 -27.18 9.24
N GLU A 64 10.12 -26.26 8.28
CA GLU A 64 9.19 -25.14 8.16
C GLU A 64 7.93 -25.62 7.42
N ARG A 65 6.88 -25.98 8.19
CA ARG A 65 5.66 -26.56 7.62
C ARG A 65 4.57 -25.54 7.32
N LEU A 66 4.64 -24.37 7.97
CA LEU A 66 3.77 -23.21 7.74
C LEU A 66 4.64 -22.05 7.23
N GLY A 67 5.27 -22.24 6.08
CA GLY A 67 6.19 -21.27 5.51
C GLY A 67 5.51 -19.97 5.09
N ILE A 68 6.25 -18.89 5.19
CA ILE A 68 5.84 -17.56 4.73
C ILE A 68 6.52 -17.26 3.41
N ASN A 69 5.70 -16.99 2.39
CA ASN A 69 6.16 -16.62 1.06
C ASN A 69 6.61 -15.16 1.02
N ALA A 70 5.78 -14.26 1.53
CA ALA A 70 6.00 -12.82 1.38
C ALA A 70 5.42 -12.01 2.55
N VAL A 71 6.02 -10.83 2.79
CA VAL A 71 5.49 -9.78 3.68
C VAL A 71 5.52 -8.47 2.91
N PHE A 72 4.35 -7.89 2.63
CA PHE A 72 4.25 -6.75 1.72
C PHE A 72 2.99 -5.90 1.96
N ASN A 73 2.85 -4.80 1.22
CA ASN A 73 1.70 -3.90 1.18
C ASN A 73 1.17 -3.47 2.57
N PRO A 74 2.01 -2.94 3.47
CA PRO A 74 1.58 -2.59 4.80
C PRO A 74 0.77 -1.30 4.83
N GLY A 75 -0.31 -1.27 5.62
CA GLY A 75 -0.84 -0.03 6.16
C GLY A 75 0.10 0.49 7.24
N ALA A 76 0.22 1.79 7.42
CA ALA A 76 1.14 2.41 8.36
C ALA A 76 0.47 3.49 9.21
N ILE A 77 0.86 3.59 10.47
CA ILE A 77 0.38 4.61 11.39
C ILE A 77 1.41 4.87 12.48
N GLU A 78 1.49 6.11 12.97
CA GLU A 78 2.23 6.46 14.18
C GLU A 78 1.24 6.63 15.34
N LEU A 79 1.46 5.91 16.44
CA LEU A 79 0.68 6.02 17.65
C LEU A 79 1.63 6.12 18.85
N ASN A 80 1.42 7.10 19.70
CA ASN A 80 2.22 7.30 20.93
C ASN A 80 3.74 7.33 20.67
N GLY A 81 4.16 7.92 19.55
CA GLY A 81 5.56 8.07 19.17
C GLY A 81 6.24 6.81 18.63
N LYS A 82 5.49 5.72 18.41
CA LYS A 82 5.96 4.50 17.75
C LYS A 82 5.35 4.33 16.36
N PHE A 83 6.09 3.71 15.49
CA PHE A 83 5.68 3.41 14.12
C PHE A 83 5.12 1.99 14.03
N TYR A 84 3.94 1.85 13.47
CA TYR A 84 3.27 0.56 13.30
C TYR A 84 2.98 0.30 11.84
N LEU A 85 3.29 -0.91 11.42
CA LEU A 85 2.92 -1.45 10.10
C LEU A 85 1.94 -2.61 10.29
N VAL A 86 0.77 -2.52 9.69
CA VAL A 86 -0.14 -3.65 9.56
C VAL A 86 0.13 -4.29 8.22
N ALA A 87 1.02 -5.27 8.22
CA ALA A 87 1.52 -5.90 7.01
C ALA A 87 0.61 -7.05 6.54
N ARG A 88 0.51 -7.21 5.22
CA ARG A 88 0.03 -8.44 4.61
C ARG A 88 1.13 -9.50 4.72
N VAL A 89 0.82 -10.60 5.37
CA VAL A 89 1.68 -11.78 5.46
C VAL A 89 1.03 -12.89 4.63
N GLU A 90 1.74 -13.40 3.63
CA GLU A 90 1.24 -14.46 2.75
C GLU A 90 1.97 -15.77 3.01
N GLY A 91 1.22 -16.86 3.25
CA GLY A 91 1.74 -18.19 3.41
C GLY A 91 2.07 -18.88 2.08
N TYR A 92 2.76 -20.03 2.13
CA TYR A 92 3.01 -20.87 0.95
C TYR A 92 1.74 -21.38 0.27
N ASP A 93 0.61 -21.36 0.98
CA ASP A 93 -0.72 -21.72 0.49
C ASP A 93 -1.46 -20.56 -0.20
N ARG A 94 -0.80 -19.40 -0.38
CA ARG A 94 -1.36 -18.18 -0.95
C ARG A 94 -2.49 -17.54 -0.12
N LYS A 95 -2.69 -17.97 1.11
CA LYS A 95 -3.60 -17.26 2.03
C LYS A 95 -2.84 -16.14 2.70
N SER A 96 -3.48 -14.98 2.77
CA SER A 96 -2.93 -13.82 3.46
C SER A 96 -3.68 -13.58 4.76
N PHE A 97 -2.95 -13.02 5.71
CA PHE A 97 -3.49 -12.48 6.95
C PHE A 97 -2.75 -11.18 7.30
N PHE A 98 -3.27 -10.44 8.26
CA PHE A 98 -2.64 -9.21 8.73
C PHE A 98 -1.87 -9.43 10.02
N ALA A 99 -0.74 -8.72 10.15
CA ALA A 99 0.08 -8.74 11.34
C ALA A 99 0.68 -7.38 11.62
N VAL A 100 0.72 -7.00 12.90
CA VAL A 100 1.30 -5.73 13.35
C VAL A 100 2.78 -5.91 13.61
N ALA A 101 3.60 -5.05 13.01
CA ALA A 101 5.01 -4.88 13.34
C ALA A 101 5.24 -3.45 13.86
N GLU A 102 6.06 -3.29 14.91
CA GLU A 102 6.38 -1.98 15.50
C GLU A 102 7.85 -1.65 15.41
N SER A 103 8.16 -0.34 15.33
CA SER A 103 9.51 0.22 15.36
C SER A 103 9.51 1.54 16.11
N ASP A 104 10.64 1.87 16.75
CA ASP A 104 10.82 3.15 17.44
C ASP A 104 11.19 4.32 16.50
N ASN A 105 11.70 4.04 15.30
CA ASN A 105 12.18 5.07 14.37
C ASN A 105 11.55 5.02 12.95
N GLY A 106 10.75 3.99 12.65
CA GLY A 106 10.10 3.84 11.36
C GLY A 106 11.00 3.44 10.19
N ILE A 107 12.28 3.22 10.42
CA ILE A 107 13.29 2.93 9.38
C ILE A 107 13.89 1.53 9.54
N ASP A 108 14.14 1.12 10.78
CA ASP A 108 14.69 -0.19 11.12
C ASP A 108 14.11 -0.73 12.43
N GLY A 109 14.55 -1.93 12.84
CA GLY A 109 14.15 -2.53 14.11
C GLY A 109 12.69 -2.93 14.19
N PHE A 110 12.00 -3.09 13.07
CA PHE A 110 10.62 -3.58 13.06
C PHE A 110 10.54 -4.99 13.62
N ARG A 111 9.64 -5.19 14.59
CA ARG A 111 9.36 -6.49 15.20
C ARG A 111 7.87 -6.76 15.17
N PHE A 112 7.48 -7.93 14.67
CA PHE A 112 6.09 -8.37 14.75
C PHE A 112 5.66 -8.58 16.20
N TRP A 113 4.41 -8.29 16.50
CA TRP A 113 3.79 -8.67 17.77
C TRP A 113 3.71 -10.21 17.89
N GLU A 114 3.33 -10.67 19.09
CA GLU A 114 3.33 -12.11 19.41
C GLU A 114 2.36 -12.93 18.56
N THR A 115 1.24 -12.33 18.13
CA THR A 115 0.20 -13.00 17.35
C THR A 115 -0.26 -12.14 16.17
N PRO A 116 -0.73 -12.78 15.08
CA PRO A 116 -1.41 -12.07 14.00
C PRO A 116 -2.66 -11.32 14.46
N CYS A 117 -3.15 -10.39 13.61
CA CYS A 117 -4.44 -9.74 13.82
C CYS A 117 -5.58 -10.75 13.72
N VAL A 118 -6.44 -10.80 14.75
CA VAL A 118 -7.65 -11.60 14.71
C VAL A 118 -8.80 -10.72 14.24
N ILE A 119 -9.30 -10.97 13.03
CA ILE A 119 -10.44 -10.26 12.43
C ILE A 119 -11.60 -11.23 12.32
N ALA A 120 -12.75 -10.84 12.87
CA ALA A 120 -13.95 -11.66 12.81
C ALA A 120 -14.40 -11.89 11.36
N GLN A 121 -14.90 -13.07 11.07
CA GLN A 121 -15.52 -13.37 9.78
C GLN A 121 -16.92 -12.77 9.71
N THR A 122 -17.38 -12.48 8.50
CA THR A 122 -18.77 -12.12 8.21
C THR A 122 -19.59 -13.39 7.93
N ASP A 123 -20.91 -13.24 7.72
CA ASP A 123 -21.77 -14.36 7.30
C ASP A 123 -21.36 -14.97 5.96
N ASN A 124 -20.61 -14.21 5.15
CA ASN A 124 -19.96 -14.70 3.92
C ASN A 124 -18.42 -14.67 4.14
N PRO A 125 -17.80 -15.79 4.54
CA PRO A 125 -16.40 -15.84 4.91
C PRO A 125 -15.45 -15.45 3.79
N ASP A 126 -14.38 -14.75 4.16
CA ASP A 126 -13.34 -14.34 3.23
C ASP A 126 -12.49 -15.55 2.78
N THR A 127 -12.31 -15.75 1.49
CA THR A 127 -11.33 -16.70 0.95
C THR A 127 -9.92 -16.17 1.13
N ASN A 128 -9.74 -14.86 0.96
CA ASN A 128 -8.48 -14.17 1.18
C ASN A 128 -8.72 -12.70 1.59
N VAL A 129 -7.77 -12.12 2.33
CA VAL A 129 -7.78 -10.70 2.72
C VAL A 129 -6.41 -10.10 2.47
N TYR A 130 -6.35 -8.86 1.95
CA TYR A 130 -5.08 -8.22 1.63
C TYR A 130 -5.15 -6.70 1.53
N ASP A 131 -3.98 -6.08 1.58
CA ASP A 131 -3.72 -4.67 1.25
C ASP A 131 -4.48 -3.67 2.12
N MET A 132 -4.35 -3.80 3.46
CA MET A 132 -4.98 -2.89 4.41
C MET A 132 -4.35 -1.49 4.34
N ARG A 133 -5.20 -0.46 4.29
CA ARG A 133 -4.86 0.95 4.49
C ARG A 133 -5.36 1.39 5.84
N LEU A 134 -4.51 2.07 6.59
CA LEU A 134 -4.89 2.61 7.89
C LEU A 134 -5.16 4.11 7.78
N THR A 135 -6.27 4.54 8.35
CA THR A 135 -6.63 5.95 8.46
C THR A 135 -7.02 6.27 9.89
N GLN A 136 -6.27 7.16 10.53
CA GLN A 136 -6.74 7.80 11.75
C GLN A 136 -7.72 8.90 11.35
N HIS A 137 -9.00 8.69 11.66
CA HIS A 137 -10.06 9.59 11.28
C HIS A 137 -10.40 10.55 12.43
N GLU A 138 -10.90 11.74 12.10
CA GLU A 138 -11.22 12.79 13.08
C GLU A 138 -12.33 12.39 14.07
N ASP A 139 -13.13 11.34 13.81
CA ASP A 139 -14.06 10.75 14.77
C ASP A 139 -13.35 9.98 15.89
N GLY A 140 -12.04 9.91 15.84
CA GLY A 140 -11.17 9.31 16.83
C GLY A 140 -11.00 7.79 16.70
N TRP A 141 -11.46 7.15 15.62
CA TRP A 141 -11.15 5.76 15.29
C TRP A 141 -9.97 5.67 14.32
N VAL A 142 -9.25 4.58 14.41
CA VAL A 142 -8.35 4.10 13.36
C VAL A 142 -9.14 3.08 12.54
N TYR A 143 -9.35 3.38 11.27
CA TYR A 143 -10.00 2.48 10.33
C TYR A 143 -8.96 1.73 9.51
N GLY A 144 -9.18 0.43 9.32
CA GLY A 144 -8.46 -0.39 8.36
C GLY A 144 -9.38 -0.78 7.21
N LEU A 145 -9.08 -0.30 6.00
CA LEU A 145 -9.80 -0.68 4.79
C LEU A 145 -8.92 -1.62 3.96
N PHE A 146 -9.47 -2.78 3.61
CA PHE A 146 -8.71 -3.83 2.93
C PHE A 146 -9.54 -4.51 1.85
N CYS A 147 -8.89 -5.23 0.95
CA CYS A 147 -9.58 -6.06 -0.03
C CYS A 147 -9.98 -7.39 0.59
N THR A 148 -11.27 -7.74 0.50
CA THR A 148 -11.76 -9.09 0.71
C THR A 148 -11.92 -9.77 -0.63
N GLU A 149 -11.62 -11.04 -0.70
CA GLU A 149 -11.78 -11.85 -1.90
C GLU A 149 -12.58 -13.11 -1.57
N ARG A 150 -13.59 -13.39 -2.39
CA ARG A 150 -14.49 -14.52 -2.22
C ARG A 150 -14.73 -15.19 -3.55
N LYS A 151 -15.14 -16.47 -3.52
CA LYS A 151 -15.60 -17.17 -4.71
C LYS A 151 -16.81 -16.44 -5.28
N ASP A 152 -16.81 -16.23 -6.59
CA ASP A 152 -17.94 -15.60 -7.27
C ASP A 152 -19.17 -16.55 -7.25
N PRO A 153 -20.27 -16.18 -6.60
CA PRO A 153 -21.47 -17.00 -6.53
C PRO A 153 -22.18 -17.12 -7.90
N ALA A 154 -21.89 -16.20 -8.84
CA ALA A 154 -22.42 -16.22 -10.20
C ALA A 154 -21.51 -16.98 -11.18
N ALA A 155 -20.42 -17.58 -10.70
CA ALA A 155 -19.51 -18.36 -11.53
C ALA A 155 -20.23 -19.55 -12.20
N ALA A 156 -19.84 -19.86 -13.43
CA ALA A 156 -20.37 -21.03 -14.13
C ALA A 156 -20.05 -22.32 -13.35
N PRO A 157 -20.91 -23.35 -13.43
CA PRO A 157 -20.61 -24.63 -12.82
C PRO A 157 -19.27 -25.19 -13.29
N GLY A 158 -18.39 -25.56 -12.34
CA GLY A 158 -17.04 -26.05 -12.62
C GLY A 158 -15.98 -24.96 -12.83
N ASP A 159 -16.32 -23.69 -12.84
CA ASP A 159 -15.35 -22.61 -12.76
C ASP A 159 -14.84 -22.43 -11.33
N GLU A 160 -13.59 -22.84 -11.08
CA GLU A 160 -12.94 -22.73 -9.79
C GLU A 160 -12.11 -21.46 -9.64
N SER A 161 -11.95 -20.67 -10.70
CA SER A 161 -11.07 -19.50 -10.75
C SER A 161 -11.78 -18.18 -10.53
N SER A 162 -13.07 -18.09 -10.81
CA SER A 162 -13.86 -16.87 -10.64
C SER A 162 -13.93 -16.42 -9.19
N ALA A 163 -13.62 -15.16 -8.98
CA ALA A 163 -13.69 -14.51 -7.67
C ALA A 163 -14.28 -13.11 -7.81
N TYR A 164 -14.81 -12.58 -6.70
CA TYR A 164 -15.14 -11.17 -6.61
C TYR A 164 -14.44 -10.54 -5.40
N ALA A 165 -14.11 -9.27 -5.54
CA ALA A 165 -13.41 -8.50 -4.53
C ALA A 165 -14.26 -7.33 -4.06
N GLN A 166 -14.32 -7.15 -2.73
CA GLN A 166 -14.99 -6.04 -2.07
C GLN A 166 -14.05 -5.35 -1.08
N CYS A 167 -14.45 -4.18 -0.59
CA CYS A 167 -13.73 -3.49 0.46
C CYS A 167 -14.25 -3.94 1.83
N GLY A 168 -13.42 -4.67 2.56
CA GLY A 168 -13.62 -4.97 3.97
C GLY A 168 -13.25 -3.79 4.85
N ILE A 169 -13.97 -3.60 5.94
CA ILE A 169 -13.78 -2.51 6.89
C ILE A 169 -13.58 -3.07 8.29
N VAL A 170 -12.53 -2.61 8.97
CA VAL A 170 -12.34 -2.79 10.41
C VAL A 170 -12.06 -1.45 11.07
N ARG A 171 -12.28 -1.36 12.38
CA ARG A 171 -11.83 -0.23 13.18
C ARG A 171 -11.21 -0.69 14.49
N THR A 172 -10.34 0.15 15.04
CA THR A 172 -9.62 -0.13 16.27
C THR A 172 -9.26 1.17 17.00
N LYS A 173 -8.88 1.04 18.29
CA LYS A 173 -8.29 2.14 19.07
C LYS A 173 -6.83 1.87 19.44
N ASP A 174 -6.38 0.63 19.30
CA ASP A 174 -5.13 0.13 19.90
C ASP A 174 -4.33 -0.82 18.99
N LEU A 175 -4.82 -1.10 17.79
CA LEU A 175 -4.31 -2.08 16.81
C LEU A 175 -4.31 -3.54 17.34
N LYS A 176 -4.85 -3.78 18.55
CA LYS A 176 -4.95 -5.12 19.17
C LYS A 176 -6.34 -5.70 19.03
N SER A 177 -7.34 -4.86 19.31
CA SER A 177 -8.75 -5.24 19.22
C SER A 177 -9.34 -4.67 17.96
N TRP A 178 -9.80 -5.54 17.06
CA TRP A 178 -10.34 -5.18 15.75
C TRP A 178 -11.83 -5.47 15.70
N GLU A 179 -12.62 -4.43 15.50
CA GLU A 179 -14.05 -4.56 15.23
C GLU A 179 -14.26 -4.65 13.71
N ARG A 180 -14.79 -5.79 13.24
CA ARG A 180 -15.20 -5.98 11.85
C ARG A 180 -16.53 -5.31 11.59
N LEU A 181 -16.56 -4.39 10.62
CA LEU A 181 -17.79 -3.77 10.14
C LEU A 181 -18.27 -4.47 8.86
N PRO A 182 -19.55 -4.30 8.45
CA PRO A 182 -20.00 -4.75 7.13
C PRO A 182 -19.15 -4.18 6.01
N ASP A 183 -18.97 -4.96 4.94
CA ASP A 183 -18.22 -4.53 3.76
C ASP A 183 -18.88 -3.29 3.13
N LEU A 184 -18.05 -2.43 2.53
CA LEU A 184 -18.50 -1.28 1.75
C LEU A 184 -19.38 -1.75 0.58
N LYS A 185 -20.54 -1.14 0.43
CA LYS A 185 -21.41 -1.32 -0.73
C LYS A 185 -21.25 -0.17 -1.70
N THR A 186 -21.08 -0.49 -2.98
CA THR A 186 -21.04 0.47 -4.09
C THR A 186 -21.82 -0.09 -5.27
N ARG A 187 -22.03 0.74 -6.29
CA ARG A 187 -22.64 0.29 -7.56
C ARG A 187 -21.65 -0.43 -8.48
N SER A 188 -20.36 -0.29 -8.21
CA SER A 188 -19.33 -1.01 -8.97
C SER A 188 -19.33 -2.48 -8.62
N ALA A 189 -19.19 -3.35 -9.63
CA ALA A 189 -19.19 -4.80 -9.45
C ALA A 189 -18.07 -5.30 -8.53
N GLN A 190 -16.94 -4.61 -8.57
CA GLN A 190 -15.75 -4.95 -7.80
C GLN A 190 -15.20 -3.68 -7.12
N GLN A 191 -14.65 -3.83 -5.91
CA GLN A 191 -13.96 -2.74 -5.23
C GLN A 191 -12.63 -3.21 -4.64
N ARG A 192 -11.57 -2.50 -5.04
CA ARG A 192 -10.21 -2.68 -4.50
C ARG A 192 -9.59 -1.32 -4.21
N ASN A 193 -8.57 -1.28 -3.36
CA ASN A 193 -7.79 -0.07 -3.06
C ASN A 193 -8.64 1.11 -2.57
N VAL A 194 -9.64 0.81 -1.75
CA VAL A 194 -10.45 1.84 -1.12
C VAL A 194 -9.67 2.45 0.05
N VAL A 195 -9.73 3.77 0.17
CA VAL A 195 -9.02 4.53 1.21
C VAL A 195 -9.97 5.54 1.82
N LEU A 196 -10.02 5.60 3.15
CA LEU A 196 -10.81 6.59 3.87
C LEU A 196 -10.06 7.94 3.90
N HIS A 197 -10.76 9.02 3.62
CA HIS A 197 -10.28 10.38 3.85
C HIS A 197 -10.20 10.62 5.37
N PRO A 198 -9.19 11.34 5.89
CA PRO A 198 -9.00 11.45 7.35
C PRO A 198 -9.98 12.40 8.05
N GLU A 199 -10.65 13.28 7.30
CA GLU A 199 -11.62 14.26 7.81
C GLU A 199 -13.00 14.03 7.18
N PHE A 200 -14.06 14.48 7.84
CA PHE A 200 -15.38 14.55 7.22
C PHE A 200 -15.39 15.56 6.07
N ILE A 201 -16.12 15.25 5.02
CA ILE A 201 -16.42 16.17 3.93
C ILE A 201 -17.93 16.38 3.94
N ASP A 202 -18.36 17.64 4.11
CA ASP A 202 -19.78 17.99 4.26
C ASP A 202 -20.52 17.15 5.32
N GLY A 203 -19.83 16.86 6.43
CA GLY A 203 -20.37 16.06 7.53
C GLY A 203 -20.53 14.58 7.23
N GLN A 204 -19.93 14.06 6.16
CA GLN A 204 -19.96 12.67 5.76
C GLN A 204 -18.55 12.06 5.68
N TYR A 205 -18.44 10.75 5.83
CA TYR A 205 -17.21 10.03 5.52
C TYR A 205 -16.98 10.04 4.02
N ALA A 206 -15.77 10.39 3.61
CA ALA A 206 -15.35 10.40 2.22
C ALA A 206 -14.37 9.27 1.93
N LEU A 207 -14.57 8.56 0.83
CA LEU A 207 -13.75 7.44 0.44
C LEU A 207 -13.23 7.61 -0.99
N TYR A 208 -11.95 7.35 -1.15
CA TYR A 208 -11.33 7.16 -2.47
C TYR A 208 -11.52 5.71 -2.86
N THR A 209 -12.18 5.48 -4.00
CA THR A 209 -12.51 4.17 -4.50
C THR A 209 -11.75 3.85 -5.79
N ARG A 210 -11.86 2.63 -6.25
CA ARG A 210 -11.41 2.26 -7.60
C ARG A 210 -12.50 1.41 -8.25
N PRO A 211 -13.50 2.04 -8.89
CA PRO A 211 -14.54 1.35 -9.62
C PRO A 211 -13.95 0.38 -10.64
N GLN A 212 -14.43 -0.85 -10.68
CA GLN A 212 -13.88 -1.91 -11.50
C GLN A 212 -14.99 -2.85 -11.99
N ASP A 213 -14.95 -3.21 -13.30
CA ASP A 213 -16.01 -4.00 -13.91
C ASP A 213 -15.86 -5.50 -13.63
N SER A 214 -14.60 -6.00 -13.54
CA SER A 214 -14.32 -7.41 -13.26
C SER A 214 -13.17 -7.59 -12.26
N PHE A 215 -12.89 -8.82 -11.88
CA PHE A 215 -11.85 -9.12 -10.89
C PHE A 215 -10.44 -8.68 -11.32
N ILE A 216 -10.10 -8.81 -12.60
CA ILE A 216 -8.77 -8.43 -13.13
C ILE A 216 -8.86 -7.13 -13.92
N GLU A 217 -9.82 -7.03 -14.84
CA GLU A 217 -9.94 -5.91 -15.76
C GLU A 217 -10.69 -4.74 -15.13
N ALA A 218 -10.07 -3.59 -15.18
CA ALA A 218 -10.69 -2.36 -14.69
C ALA A 218 -11.87 -1.88 -15.56
N GLY A 219 -11.95 -2.34 -16.80
CA GLY A 219 -13.01 -1.98 -17.72
C GLY A 219 -13.09 -0.48 -17.99
N LYS A 220 -14.30 0.08 -17.90
CA LYS A 220 -14.55 1.52 -18.04
C LYS A 220 -14.08 2.32 -16.80
N GLY A 221 -14.02 1.68 -15.62
CA GLY A 221 -13.49 2.25 -14.39
C GLY A 221 -11.96 2.27 -14.36
N GLY A 222 -11.38 2.02 -13.19
CA GLY A 222 -9.94 1.82 -12.98
C GLY A 222 -9.14 3.09 -12.79
N GLY A 223 -9.80 4.22 -12.52
CA GLY A 223 -9.23 5.47 -12.02
C GLY A 223 -9.40 5.60 -10.50
N VAL A 224 -8.86 6.69 -9.92
CA VAL A 224 -9.18 7.07 -8.55
C VAL A 224 -10.59 7.64 -8.54
N GLY A 225 -11.51 6.94 -7.88
CA GLY A 225 -12.88 7.38 -7.64
C GLY A 225 -13.00 8.10 -6.30
N PHE A 226 -14.13 8.76 -6.09
CA PHE A 226 -14.50 9.43 -4.85
C PHE A 226 -15.99 9.24 -4.58
N GLY A 227 -16.35 8.97 -3.33
CA GLY A 227 -17.74 8.84 -2.91
C GLY A 227 -17.91 9.17 -1.43
N LEU A 228 -19.14 9.47 -1.05
CA LEU A 228 -19.52 9.83 0.31
C LEU A 228 -20.45 8.79 0.92
N THR A 229 -20.32 8.59 2.23
CA THR A 229 -21.25 7.78 3.03
C THR A 229 -21.53 8.43 4.38
N LYS A 230 -22.74 8.23 4.89
CA LYS A 230 -23.15 8.83 6.19
C LYS A 230 -22.56 8.09 7.39
N SER A 231 -22.15 6.85 7.22
CA SER A 231 -21.69 6.00 8.32
C SER A 231 -20.68 4.97 7.82
N MET A 232 -19.67 4.65 8.62
CA MET A 232 -18.80 3.51 8.36
C MET A 232 -19.42 2.18 8.79
N VAL A 233 -20.44 2.20 9.67
CA VAL A 233 -21.23 1.01 10.00
C VAL A 233 -22.29 0.81 8.92
N GLY A 234 -22.08 -0.16 8.03
CA GLY A 234 -22.92 -0.36 6.85
C GLY A 234 -22.70 0.70 5.78
N ALA A 235 -21.42 1.04 5.52
CA ALA A 235 -21.05 2.05 4.54
C ALA A 235 -21.61 1.72 3.14
N GLU A 236 -22.23 2.73 2.52
CA GLU A 236 -22.83 2.64 1.18
C GLU A 236 -22.55 3.91 0.39
N ILE A 237 -22.04 3.76 -0.83
CA ILE A 237 -21.78 4.85 -1.77
C ILE A 237 -22.68 4.67 -2.99
N ASP A 238 -23.63 5.59 -3.14
CA ASP A 238 -24.56 5.60 -4.28
C ASP A 238 -23.95 6.18 -5.55
N VAL A 239 -23.06 7.14 -5.41
CA VAL A 239 -22.44 7.86 -6.53
C VAL A 239 -20.93 7.86 -6.36
N GLU A 240 -20.23 7.28 -7.34
CA GLU A 240 -18.77 7.32 -7.45
C GLU A 240 -18.36 8.25 -8.58
N THR A 241 -17.56 9.25 -8.28
CA THR A 241 -17.00 10.19 -9.27
C THR A 241 -15.53 9.87 -9.49
N VAL A 242 -15.11 9.58 -10.71
CA VAL A 242 -13.69 9.38 -11.03
C VAL A 242 -13.01 10.75 -11.08
N ILE A 243 -12.11 11.00 -10.14
CA ILE A 243 -11.39 12.28 -10.00
C ILE A 243 -10.02 12.27 -10.71
N ASP A 244 -9.38 11.10 -10.81
CA ASP A 244 -8.15 10.92 -11.58
C ASP A 244 -8.24 9.70 -12.49
N PRO A 245 -8.65 9.88 -13.77
CA PRO A 245 -8.93 8.78 -14.69
C PRO A 245 -7.66 8.14 -15.25
N LYS A 246 -7.84 6.94 -15.82
CA LYS A 246 -6.87 6.33 -16.73
C LYS A 246 -6.59 7.27 -17.90
N THR A 247 -5.34 7.28 -18.37
CA THR A 247 -4.93 8.12 -19.49
C THR A 247 -4.05 7.33 -20.45
N TYR A 248 -4.45 7.29 -21.72
CA TYR A 248 -3.75 6.58 -22.78
C TYR A 248 -2.28 6.99 -22.88
N HIS A 249 -1.42 6.00 -23.05
CA HIS A 249 0.04 6.12 -23.22
C HIS A 249 0.74 6.91 -22.10
N THR A 250 0.26 6.75 -20.88
CA THR A 250 0.89 7.28 -19.66
C THR A 250 1.20 6.14 -18.68
N ILE A 251 1.77 6.48 -17.53
CA ILE A 251 2.02 5.52 -16.45
C ILE A 251 0.75 4.87 -15.88
N LYS A 252 -0.42 5.39 -16.18
CA LYS A 252 -1.73 4.95 -15.69
C LYS A 252 -2.71 4.55 -16.81
N GLU A 253 -2.19 4.02 -17.91
CA GLU A 253 -3.03 3.67 -19.05
C GLU A 253 -3.94 2.45 -18.81
N SER A 254 -3.51 1.47 -18.00
CA SER A 254 -4.29 0.28 -17.71
C SER A 254 -5.24 0.47 -16.56
N LYS A 255 -4.73 1.00 -15.45
CA LYS A 255 -5.47 1.35 -14.22
C LYS A 255 -4.61 2.19 -13.31
N ASN A 256 -5.24 2.84 -12.36
CA ASN A 256 -4.59 3.55 -11.27
C ASN A 256 -5.49 3.50 -10.03
N GLY A 257 -4.96 3.85 -8.88
CA GLY A 257 -5.72 3.85 -7.64
C GLY A 257 -4.99 4.56 -6.52
N GLN A 258 -5.76 5.01 -5.54
CA GLN A 258 -5.20 5.61 -4.33
C GLN A 258 -4.29 4.60 -3.62
N GLY A 259 -3.16 5.08 -3.14
CA GLY A 259 -2.24 4.33 -2.29
C GLY A 259 -2.60 4.48 -0.81
N PRO A 260 -1.77 5.16 0.01
CA PRO A 260 -2.08 5.48 1.40
C PRO A 260 -3.10 6.62 1.52
N THR A 261 -3.57 6.85 2.75
CA THR A 261 -4.40 8.01 3.11
C THR A 261 -3.69 9.32 2.74
N PRO A 262 -4.37 10.25 2.06
CA PRO A 262 -3.79 11.55 1.73
C PRO A 262 -3.58 12.38 2.99
N PHE A 263 -2.67 13.35 2.94
CA PHE A 263 -2.49 14.30 4.03
C PHE A 263 -2.66 15.75 3.60
N LYS A 264 -3.09 16.57 4.54
CA LYS A 264 -3.36 17.99 4.36
C LYS A 264 -2.06 18.79 4.33
N THR A 265 -1.96 19.73 3.38
CA THR A 265 -0.90 20.72 3.28
C THR A 265 -1.50 22.12 3.19
N ALA A 266 -0.69 23.17 3.21
CA ALA A 266 -1.16 24.52 2.97
C ALA A 266 -1.73 24.74 1.54
N HIS A 267 -1.35 23.87 0.59
CA HIS A 267 -1.68 24.01 -0.83
C HIS A 267 -2.82 23.10 -1.31
N GLY A 268 -3.15 22.06 -0.53
CA GLY A 268 -4.15 21.06 -0.89
C GLY A 268 -3.95 19.76 -0.15
N TRP A 269 -4.76 18.75 -0.49
CA TRP A 269 -4.56 17.38 -0.07
C TRP A 269 -3.53 16.72 -0.99
N LEU A 270 -2.43 16.24 -0.43
CA LEU A 270 -1.40 15.54 -1.18
C LEU A 270 -1.69 14.04 -1.18
N HIS A 271 -1.75 13.48 -2.38
CA HIS A 271 -2.01 12.08 -2.64
C HIS A 271 -0.78 11.37 -3.17
N VAL A 272 -0.57 10.16 -2.70
CA VAL A 272 0.32 9.17 -3.31
C VAL A 272 -0.56 8.07 -3.89
N ALA A 273 -0.39 7.78 -5.16
CA ALA A 273 -1.19 6.81 -5.89
C ALA A 273 -0.29 5.88 -6.72
N HIS A 274 -0.83 4.75 -7.16
CA HIS A 274 -0.13 3.85 -8.08
C HIS A 274 -0.71 3.96 -9.49
N GLY A 275 0.19 3.99 -10.46
CA GLY A 275 -0.14 3.90 -11.88
C GLY A 275 0.31 2.56 -12.46
N VAL A 276 -0.48 2.01 -13.37
CA VAL A 276 -0.26 0.70 -13.96
C VAL A 276 -0.34 0.77 -15.47
N ARG A 277 0.66 0.22 -16.12
CA ARG A 277 0.67 0.02 -17.56
C ARG A 277 1.06 -1.40 -17.96
N ASN A 278 0.63 -1.83 -19.13
CA ASN A 278 1.07 -3.09 -19.70
C ASN A 278 2.48 -2.98 -20.27
N THR A 279 3.22 -4.07 -20.19
CA THR A 279 4.53 -4.26 -20.84
C THR A 279 4.57 -5.65 -21.44
N ALA A 280 5.54 -5.92 -22.32
CA ALA A 280 5.74 -7.25 -22.89
C ALA A 280 5.99 -8.35 -21.84
N ALA A 281 6.46 -7.95 -20.65
CA ALA A 281 6.76 -8.86 -19.53
C ALA A 281 5.70 -8.82 -18.41
N GLY A 282 4.49 -8.35 -18.70
CA GLY A 282 3.40 -8.21 -17.73
C GLY A 282 3.14 -6.77 -17.32
N LEU A 283 2.51 -6.59 -16.16
CA LEU A 283 2.16 -5.27 -15.65
C LEU A 283 3.37 -4.58 -14.99
N ARG A 284 3.49 -3.27 -15.18
CA ARG A 284 4.41 -2.43 -14.44
C ARG A 284 3.64 -1.48 -13.54
N TYR A 285 3.96 -1.47 -12.26
CA TYR A 285 3.42 -0.54 -11.26
C TYR A 285 4.48 0.46 -10.82
N VAL A 286 4.07 1.71 -10.72
CA VAL A 286 4.88 2.83 -10.23
C VAL A 286 4.05 3.70 -9.30
N LEU A 287 4.70 4.54 -8.46
CA LEU A 287 3.99 5.52 -7.64
C LEU A 287 4.09 6.91 -8.24
N TYR A 288 2.99 7.65 -8.18
CA TYR A 288 2.90 9.05 -8.57
C TYR A 288 2.18 9.87 -7.51
N CYS A 289 2.33 11.20 -7.56
CA CYS A 289 1.65 12.14 -6.70
C CYS A 289 0.65 12.97 -7.50
N PHE A 290 -0.39 13.43 -6.82
CA PHE A 290 -1.26 14.50 -7.29
C PHE A 290 -1.80 15.29 -6.09
N MET A 291 -2.41 16.43 -6.34
CA MET A 291 -2.98 17.28 -5.29
C MET A 291 -4.42 17.61 -5.60
N THR A 292 -5.29 17.60 -4.57
CA THR A 292 -6.67 18.06 -4.67
C THR A 292 -6.88 19.30 -3.80
N SER A 293 -7.95 20.06 -4.11
CA SER A 293 -8.30 21.27 -3.37
C SER A 293 -8.68 20.93 -1.92
N LEU A 294 -8.36 21.84 -1.00
CA LEU A 294 -8.79 21.75 0.40
C LEU A 294 -10.32 21.90 0.57
N GLN A 295 -10.94 22.71 -0.29
CA GLN A 295 -12.38 23.00 -0.23
C GLN A 295 -13.22 21.95 -0.97
N ASP A 296 -12.63 21.31 -1.98
CA ASP A 296 -13.29 20.32 -2.81
C ASP A 296 -12.30 19.19 -3.15
N PRO A 297 -12.26 18.10 -2.37
CA PRO A 297 -11.32 17.00 -2.60
C PRO A 297 -11.58 16.22 -3.89
N THR A 298 -12.66 16.51 -4.62
CA THR A 298 -12.89 15.94 -5.96
C THR A 298 -12.17 16.72 -7.06
N ARG A 299 -11.77 17.97 -6.79
CA ARG A 299 -11.08 18.82 -7.75
C ARG A 299 -9.56 18.66 -7.66
N VAL A 300 -8.99 17.96 -8.61
CA VAL A 300 -7.54 17.85 -8.75
C VAL A 300 -6.98 19.19 -9.23
N THR A 301 -5.98 19.71 -8.52
CA THR A 301 -5.34 21.00 -8.78
C THR A 301 -3.99 20.86 -9.49
N HIS A 302 -3.23 19.79 -9.20
CA HIS A 302 -1.91 19.55 -9.77
C HIS A 302 -1.74 18.06 -10.08
N ARG A 303 -1.21 17.75 -11.26
CA ARG A 303 -0.91 16.39 -11.75
C ARG A 303 0.49 16.36 -12.37
N PRO A 304 1.57 16.18 -11.59
CA PRO A 304 2.89 15.94 -12.13
C PRO A 304 2.88 14.83 -13.19
N GLY A 305 3.60 15.02 -14.27
CA GLY A 305 3.78 13.99 -15.29
C GLY A 305 4.69 12.86 -14.81
N GLY A 306 4.41 11.63 -15.25
CA GLY A 306 5.23 10.47 -14.94
C GLY A 306 5.08 9.96 -13.51
N TYR A 307 6.14 9.39 -12.96
CA TYR A 307 6.20 8.80 -11.62
C TYR A 307 7.31 9.44 -10.78
N PHE A 308 7.14 9.46 -9.46
CA PHE A 308 8.25 9.81 -8.56
C PHE A 308 9.01 8.58 -8.08
N LEU A 309 8.37 7.40 -7.98
CA LEU A 309 9.00 6.15 -7.57
C LEU A 309 8.68 5.02 -8.55
N ALA A 310 9.72 4.32 -9.00
CA ALA A 310 9.62 3.09 -9.79
C ALA A 310 10.56 2.02 -9.19
N PRO A 311 10.33 0.72 -9.45
CA PRO A 311 11.22 -0.33 -8.95
C PRO A 311 12.59 -0.24 -9.60
N GLU A 312 13.65 -0.41 -8.80
CA GLU A 312 15.05 -0.37 -9.22
C GLU A 312 15.80 -1.61 -8.73
N GLY A 313 16.82 -2.02 -9.48
CA GLY A 313 17.70 -3.12 -9.10
C GLY A 313 16.93 -4.38 -8.66
N ALA A 314 17.20 -4.84 -7.44
CA ALA A 314 16.56 -6.02 -6.85
C ALA A 314 15.05 -5.84 -6.57
N GLU A 315 14.54 -4.60 -6.50
CA GLU A 315 13.11 -4.34 -6.35
C GLU A 315 12.29 -4.81 -7.56
N ARG A 316 12.93 -5.04 -8.71
CA ARG A 316 12.27 -5.51 -9.94
C ARG A 316 11.98 -7.02 -9.94
N ILE A 317 12.49 -7.76 -8.95
CA ILE A 317 12.47 -9.22 -8.93
C ILE A 317 11.68 -9.71 -7.70
N GLY A 318 10.70 -10.56 -7.92
CA GLY A 318 9.85 -11.18 -6.91
C GLY A 318 8.66 -11.91 -7.56
N ASP A 319 7.62 -12.16 -6.78
CA ASP A 319 6.44 -12.91 -7.23
C ASP A 319 5.69 -12.20 -8.35
N VAL A 320 5.59 -10.87 -8.25
CA VAL A 320 5.06 -10.01 -9.32
C VAL A 320 6.13 -9.00 -9.70
N SER A 321 6.94 -9.35 -10.68
CA SER A 321 8.10 -8.56 -11.08
C SER A 321 7.73 -7.15 -11.55
N ASN A 322 8.66 -6.20 -11.35
CA ASN A 322 8.57 -4.82 -11.85
C ASN A 322 7.44 -3.99 -11.23
N VAL A 323 7.16 -4.22 -9.94
CA VAL A 323 6.09 -3.58 -9.17
C VAL A 323 6.66 -2.84 -7.96
N VAL A 324 6.22 -1.60 -7.74
CA VAL A 324 6.20 -0.93 -6.44
C VAL A 324 4.78 -0.52 -6.11
N PHE A 325 4.38 -0.76 -4.85
CA PHE A 325 3.01 -0.51 -4.40
C PHE A 325 3.02 0.00 -2.96
N SER A 326 2.19 0.98 -2.62
CA SER A 326 2.15 1.57 -1.29
C SER A 326 0.73 1.67 -0.76
N ASN A 327 0.57 1.25 0.50
CA ASN A 327 -0.66 1.39 1.30
C ASN A 327 -0.43 2.19 2.58
N GLY A 328 0.81 2.48 2.92
CA GLY A 328 1.16 3.10 4.19
C GLY A 328 2.04 4.34 4.02
N MET A 329 1.62 5.42 4.65
CA MET A 329 2.39 6.66 4.74
C MET A 329 2.16 7.29 6.11
N ILE A 330 3.24 7.80 6.71
CA ILE A 330 3.19 8.54 7.97
C ILE A 330 3.76 9.93 7.71
N ARG A 331 2.97 10.95 7.98
CA ARG A 331 3.41 12.34 8.02
C ARG A 331 3.48 12.76 9.48
N ARG A 332 4.65 13.25 9.91
CA ARG A 332 4.89 13.73 11.27
C ARG A 332 4.74 15.25 11.37
N ASP A 333 4.51 15.75 12.57
CA ASP A 333 4.32 17.19 12.84
C ASP A 333 5.58 18.03 12.52
N ASN A 334 6.76 17.42 12.59
CA ASN A 334 8.03 18.05 12.20
C ASN A 334 8.24 18.16 10.68
N GLY A 335 7.28 17.70 9.88
CA GLY A 335 7.31 17.72 8.41
C GLY A 335 7.97 16.50 7.77
N GLU A 336 8.50 15.55 8.53
CA GLU A 336 9.01 14.29 7.98
C GLU A 336 7.88 13.43 7.42
N VAL A 337 8.14 12.74 6.32
CA VAL A 337 7.23 11.80 5.68
C VAL A 337 7.93 10.48 5.43
N PHE A 338 7.32 9.39 5.89
CA PHE A 338 7.72 8.01 5.66
C PHE A 338 6.72 7.36 4.72
N ILE A 339 7.16 6.86 3.57
CA ILE A 339 6.30 6.12 2.63
C ILE A 339 6.78 4.68 2.62
N TYR A 340 5.94 3.77 3.11
CA TYR A 340 6.20 2.35 3.08
C TYR A 340 5.65 1.76 1.79
N TYR A 341 6.51 1.06 1.06
CA TYR A 341 6.14 0.45 -0.22
C TYR A 341 6.63 -0.99 -0.30
N ALA A 342 5.87 -1.81 -0.98
CA ALA A 342 6.31 -3.14 -1.33
C ALA A 342 7.01 -3.14 -2.70
N SER A 343 7.99 -4.03 -2.88
CA SER A 343 8.57 -4.31 -4.17
C SER A 343 8.28 -5.75 -4.60
N SER A 344 7.81 -5.89 -5.84
CA SER A 344 7.54 -7.16 -6.53
C SER A 344 6.74 -8.17 -5.70
N ASP A 345 5.79 -7.66 -4.88
CA ASP A 345 4.90 -8.41 -3.99
C ASP A 345 5.63 -9.38 -3.04
N THR A 346 6.83 -9.03 -2.60
CA THR A 346 7.70 -9.93 -1.83
C THR A 346 8.18 -9.35 -0.51
N ARG A 347 8.45 -8.03 -0.45
CA ARG A 347 9.10 -7.37 0.69
C ARG A 347 8.68 -5.91 0.81
N CYS A 348 8.75 -5.37 2.04
CA CYS A 348 8.47 -3.98 2.33
C CYS A 348 9.74 -3.16 2.44
N HIS A 349 9.71 -1.95 1.92
CA HIS A 349 10.74 -0.92 2.04
C HIS A 349 10.16 0.33 2.68
N VAL A 350 11.03 1.26 3.05
CA VAL A 350 10.68 2.63 3.40
C VAL A 350 11.48 3.60 2.55
N LEU A 351 10.85 4.66 2.09
CA LEU A 351 11.52 5.88 1.68
C LEU A 351 11.19 7.02 2.65
N THR A 352 12.10 7.94 2.81
CA THR A 352 11.91 9.14 3.64
C THR A 352 12.03 10.39 2.80
N THR A 353 11.19 11.37 3.11
CA THR A 353 11.14 12.68 2.46
C THR A 353 10.58 13.71 3.44
N THR A 354 10.26 14.91 2.96
CA THR A 354 9.58 15.95 3.73
C THR A 354 8.31 16.41 3.02
N VAL A 355 7.39 17.00 3.78
CA VAL A 355 6.20 17.65 3.22
C VAL A 355 6.61 18.69 2.17
N ASP A 356 7.63 19.52 2.48
CA ASP A 356 8.08 20.57 1.58
C ASP A 356 8.64 20.01 0.26
N GLN A 357 9.43 18.92 0.30
CA GLN A 357 9.95 18.28 -0.91
C GLN A 357 8.84 17.71 -1.79
N LEU A 358 7.83 17.06 -1.18
CA LEU A 358 6.70 16.51 -1.94
C LEU A 358 5.80 17.61 -2.49
N VAL A 359 5.56 18.67 -1.73
CA VAL A 359 4.78 19.84 -2.18
C VAL A 359 5.50 20.53 -3.33
N ASP A 360 6.81 20.81 -3.19
CA ASP A 360 7.62 21.40 -4.26
C ASP A 360 7.58 20.56 -5.54
N TYR A 361 7.77 19.23 -5.40
CA TYR A 361 7.67 18.30 -6.52
C TYR A 361 6.30 18.39 -7.22
N VAL A 362 5.19 18.40 -6.46
CA VAL A 362 3.85 18.41 -7.03
C VAL A 362 3.52 19.74 -7.68
N LEU A 363 3.92 20.86 -7.08
CA LEU A 363 3.60 22.19 -7.59
C LEU A 363 4.41 22.58 -8.83
N HIS A 364 5.64 22.12 -8.94
CA HIS A 364 6.59 22.61 -9.95
C HIS A 364 6.96 21.57 -11.02
N THR A 365 6.56 20.30 -10.86
CA THR A 365 6.77 19.31 -11.91
C THR A 365 5.73 19.49 -13.01
N PRO A 366 6.13 19.63 -14.29
CA PRO A 366 5.19 19.77 -15.39
C PRO A 366 4.23 18.58 -15.50
N GLU A 367 3.02 18.84 -15.97
CA GLU A 367 2.06 17.78 -16.32
C GLU A 367 2.59 16.90 -17.45
N ASP A 368 2.00 15.70 -17.60
CA ASP A 368 2.29 14.82 -18.72
C ASP A 368 1.95 15.54 -20.04
N PRO A 369 2.89 15.64 -20.97
CA PRO A 369 2.68 16.36 -22.23
C PRO A 369 1.70 15.67 -23.18
N LEU A 370 1.38 14.39 -22.95
CA LEU A 370 0.48 13.54 -23.72
C LEU A 370 0.87 13.31 -25.20
N ARG A 371 1.91 13.98 -25.71
CA ARG A 371 2.40 13.86 -27.08
C ARG A 371 3.93 14.07 -27.13
N SER A 372 4.58 13.36 -28.06
CA SER A 372 6.04 13.40 -28.22
C SER A 372 6.56 14.78 -28.57
N ASP A 373 5.86 15.53 -29.43
CA ASP A 373 6.26 16.88 -29.82
C ASP A 373 6.23 17.85 -28.62
N LEU A 374 5.23 17.77 -27.75
CA LEU A 374 5.13 18.55 -26.53
C LEU A 374 6.18 18.11 -25.49
N CYS A 375 6.52 16.82 -25.43
CA CYS A 375 7.61 16.31 -24.60
C CYS A 375 8.96 16.96 -25.02
N VAL A 376 9.22 17.04 -26.31
CA VAL A 376 10.41 17.72 -26.84
C VAL A 376 10.40 19.21 -26.48
N GLN A 377 9.26 19.91 -26.65
CA GLN A 377 9.13 21.32 -26.29
C GLN A 377 9.38 21.59 -24.80
N GLN A 378 8.83 20.76 -23.90
CA GLN A 378 9.13 20.84 -22.47
C GLN A 378 10.63 20.70 -22.19
N ARG A 379 11.29 19.77 -22.87
CA ARG A 379 12.73 19.53 -22.68
C ARG A 379 13.57 20.71 -23.21
N ILE A 380 13.20 21.27 -24.36
CA ILE A 380 13.86 22.45 -24.92
C ILE A 380 13.70 23.65 -23.98
N ALA A 381 12.49 23.88 -23.47
CA ALA A 381 12.23 24.99 -22.54
C ALA A 381 13.10 24.87 -21.27
N LEU A 382 13.26 23.66 -20.71
CA LEU A 382 14.16 23.41 -19.57
C LEU A 382 15.63 23.70 -19.93
N ILE A 383 16.10 23.24 -21.09
CA ILE A 383 17.46 23.47 -21.55
C ILE A 383 17.73 24.98 -21.73
N GLU A 384 16.82 25.70 -22.38
CA GLU A 384 16.96 27.15 -22.58
C GLU A 384 16.97 27.90 -21.24
N GLY A 385 16.10 27.52 -20.29
CA GLY A 385 16.11 28.09 -18.94
C GLY A 385 17.40 27.86 -18.18
N ASN A 386 18.04 26.72 -18.38
CA ASN A 386 19.31 26.38 -17.71
C ASN A 386 20.54 27.11 -18.27
N LYS A 387 20.45 27.71 -19.46
CA LYS A 387 21.60 28.43 -20.07
C LYS A 387 22.14 29.57 -19.23
N ALA A 388 21.32 30.13 -18.32
CA ALA A 388 21.77 31.19 -17.42
C ALA A 388 22.59 30.66 -16.23
N PHE A 389 22.65 29.33 -16.00
CA PHE A 389 23.27 28.68 -14.84
C PHE A 389 24.38 27.69 -15.21
N VAL A 390 24.57 27.41 -16.48
CA VAL A 390 25.62 26.55 -17.08
C VAL A 390 26.50 27.39 -18.06
#